data_25938edcf522603f5d8780894e1f1540
#
_entry.id   25938edcf522603f5d8780894e1f1540
#
_cell.length_a   1.000
_cell.length_b   1.000
_cell.length_c   1.000
_cell.angle_alpha   90.00
_cell.angle_beta   90.00
_cell.angle_gamma   90.00
#
_symmetry.space_group_name_H-M   'P 1'
#
loop_
_entity.id
_entity.type
_entity.pdbx_description
1 polymer ?
#
loop_
_entity_poly.entity_id
_entity_poly.type
_entity_poly.pdbx_seq_one_letter_code
_entity_poly.pdbx_strand_id
1 'polypeptide(L)'
;PTRPMSQCSGMIFTNEAGDIYIATVGYFGFNPANKKCGFICIPKGATEFDTNRSWDISTTAIEGFEYKAASVFSAQYVGNNKVVAYVGIHELASQNPYTAKSALAVLIDLHAKTIKKIEGIPLTDGHSISINKVGTNAVFGAFGTDKVGLFSFDPATGAVQQLLSTQGNPAYF
;
A
#
# COMPACT_ATOMS: atom_id res chain seq x y z
N PRO A 1 -19.40 -3.64 -0.36
CA PRO A 1 -18.95 -2.32 0.08
C PRO A 1 -17.62 -2.46 0.79
N THR A 2 -16.62 -1.70 0.32
CA THR A 2 -15.35 -1.56 1.00
C THR A 2 -15.57 -0.81 2.31
N ARG A 3 -14.93 -1.24 3.39
CA ARG A 3 -14.96 -0.47 4.64
C ARG A 3 -13.82 0.55 4.61
N PRO A 4 -14.12 1.85 4.67
CA PRO A 4 -13.09 2.82 4.94
C PRO A 4 -12.61 2.63 6.37
N MET A 5 -11.36 2.25 6.54
CA MET A 5 -10.70 2.27 7.84
C MET A 5 -9.36 2.97 7.66
N SER A 6 -9.22 4.10 8.28
CA SER A 6 -7.96 4.80 8.40
C SER A 6 -7.33 4.38 9.72
N GLN A 7 -6.50 3.36 9.71
CA GLN A 7 -5.71 2.97 10.88
C GLN A 7 -4.29 3.56 10.85
N CYS A 8 -3.86 4.02 9.68
CA CYS A 8 -2.52 4.57 9.49
C CYS A 8 -2.58 5.97 8.90
N SER A 9 -1.62 6.80 9.19
CA SER A 9 -1.42 8.08 8.49
C SER A 9 -1.23 7.82 7.00
N GLY A 10 -1.71 8.72 6.14
CA GLY A 10 -1.60 8.57 4.69
C GLY A 10 -2.73 7.79 4.00
N MET A 11 -3.62 7.15 4.77
CA MET A 11 -4.77 6.43 4.20
C MET A 11 -5.87 7.35 3.64
N ILE A 12 -5.83 8.63 3.99
CA ILE A 12 -6.67 9.69 3.41
C ILE A 12 -5.74 10.76 2.87
N PHE A 13 -5.91 11.11 1.61
CA PHE A 13 -5.08 12.14 0.96
C PHE A 13 -5.87 12.90 -0.09
N THR A 14 -5.34 14.05 -0.49
CA THR A 14 -5.87 14.88 -1.57
C THR A 14 -4.87 14.88 -2.72
N ASN A 15 -5.34 14.69 -3.96
CA ASN A 15 -4.51 14.83 -5.15
C ASN A 15 -4.39 16.30 -5.58
N GLU A 16 -3.63 16.57 -6.65
CA GLU A 16 -3.39 17.91 -7.18
C GLU A 16 -4.67 18.59 -7.72
N ALA A 17 -5.67 17.81 -8.15
CA ALA A 17 -6.96 18.32 -8.58
C ALA A 17 -7.86 18.73 -7.40
N GLY A 18 -7.49 18.36 -6.19
CA GLY A 18 -8.27 18.60 -4.96
C GLY A 18 -9.30 17.51 -4.67
N ASP A 19 -9.24 16.36 -5.36
CA ASP A 19 -10.08 15.21 -5.06
C ASP A 19 -9.56 14.49 -3.80
N ILE A 20 -10.46 14.06 -2.95
CA ILE A 20 -10.12 13.32 -1.72
C ILE A 20 -10.19 11.81 -2.02
N TYR A 21 -9.13 11.11 -1.73
CA TYR A 21 -9.05 9.67 -1.79
C TYR A 21 -8.95 9.06 -0.39
N ILE A 22 -9.67 7.97 -0.18
CA ILE A 22 -9.65 7.19 1.06
C ILE A 22 -9.27 5.76 0.70
N ALA A 23 -8.15 5.28 1.21
CA ALA A 23 -7.77 3.88 1.09
C ALA A 23 -8.65 3.02 1.99
N THR A 24 -9.12 1.89 1.46
CA THR A 24 -9.98 0.94 2.15
C THR A 24 -9.23 -0.34 2.43
N VAL A 25 -9.20 -0.75 3.70
CA VAL A 25 -8.35 -1.87 4.17
C VAL A 25 -8.71 -3.20 3.53
N GLY A 26 -10.00 -3.51 3.36
CA GLY A 26 -10.44 -4.80 2.84
C GLY A 26 -10.37 -5.93 3.88
N TYR A 27 -9.79 -7.06 3.49
CA TYR A 27 -9.65 -8.22 4.38
C TYR A 27 -8.61 -7.95 5.47
N PHE A 28 -9.02 -8.04 6.70
CA PHE A 28 -8.14 -7.91 7.87
C PHE A 28 -8.35 -9.10 8.82
N GLY A 29 -8.00 -10.30 8.37
CA GLY A 29 -7.93 -11.48 9.21
C GLY A 29 -9.25 -12.07 9.73
N PHE A 30 -10.37 -11.34 9.61
CA PHE A 30 -11.64 -11.69 10.27
C PHE A 30 -12.71 -12.26 9.34
N ASN A 31 -12.68 -11.92 8.05
CA ASN A 31 -13.65 -12.43 7.09
C ASN A 31 -13.01 -12.63 5.71
N PRO A 32 -12.67 -13.86 5.34
CA PRO A 32 -12.04 -14.17 4.06
C PRO A 32 -12.91 -13.85 2.83
N ALA A 33 -14.23 -13.69 3.00
CA ALA A 33 -15.12 -13.27 1.93
C ALA A 33 -15.01 -11.76 1.61
N ASN A 34 -14.44 -10.96 2.51
CA ASN A 34 -14.36 -9.51 2.35
C ASN A 34 -12.96 -9.07 1.86
N LYS A 35 -12.61 -9.50 0.65
CA LYS A 35 -11.32 -9.18 0.03
C LYS A 35 -11.31 -7.88 -0.79
N LYS A 36 -12.42 -7.13 -0.84
CA LYS A 36 -12.49 -5.86 -1.57
C LYS A 36 -11.70 -4.78 -0.85
N CYS A 37 -10.68 -4.29 -1.49
CA CYS A 37 -9.84 -3.21 -0.99
C CYS A 37 -9.48 -2.25 -2.12
N GLY A 38 -9.07 -1.03 -1.79
CA GLY A 38 -8.66 -0.07 -2.79
C GLY A 38 -8.90 1.37 -2.38
N PHE A 39 -9.40 2.17 -3.29
CA PHE A 39 -9.56 3.60 -3.07
C PHE A 39 -10.95 4.06 -3.43
N ILE A 40 -11.59 4.80 -2.53
CA ILE A 40 -12.81 5.55 -2.82
C ILE A 40 -12.45 7.01 -3.01
N CYS A 41 -13.13 7.68 -3.94
CA CYS A 41 -12.86 9.05 -4.33
C CYS A 41 -14.06 9.93 -4.10
N ILE A 42 -13.85 11.09 -3.47
CA ILE A 42 -14.78 12.21 -3.40
C ILE A 42 -14.18 13.32 -4.27
N PRO A 43 -14.79 13.66 -5.41
CA PRO A 43 -14.30 14.75 -6.25
C PRO A 43 -14.32 16.11 -5.52
N LYS A 44 -13.41 16.99 -5.89
CA LYS A 44 -13.37 18.35 -5.33
C LYS A 44 -14.75 19.03 -5.41
N GLY A 45 -15.22 19.51 -4.28
CA GLY A 45 -16.52 20.19 -4.16
C GLY A 45 -17.74 19.27 -4.15
N ALA A 46 -17.57 17.95 -4.28
CA ALA A 46 -18.64 16.98 -4.11
C ALA A 46 -18.80 16.57 -2.64
N THR A 47 -19.99 16.04 -2.31
CA THR A 47 -20.32 15.46 -1.00
C THR A 47 -20.51 13.95 -1.07
N GLU A 48 -20.46 13.38 -2.29
CA GLU A 48 -20.71 11.96 -2.56
C GLU A 48 -19.51 11.29 -3.21
N PHE A 49 -19.40 9.99 -3.04
CA PHE A 49 -18.37 9.19 -3.70
C PHE A 49 -18.62 9.07 -5.20
N ASP A 50 -17.58 9.26 -5.98
CA ASP A 50 -17.60 8.96 -7.43
C ASP A 50 -17.20 7.50 -7.65
N THR A 51 -18.15 6.69 -8.12
CA THR A 51 -17.94 5.26 -8.40
C THR A 51 -16.99 5.02 -9.57
N ASN A 52 -16.89 5.94 -10.55
CA ASN A 52 -16.00 5.80 -11.69
C ASN A 52 -14.54 6.09 -11.33
N ARG A 53 -14.31 7.02 -10.40
CA ARG A 53 -12.98 7.34 -9.88
C ARG A 53 -12.56 6.43 -8.73
N SER A 54 -13.52 5.84 -8.03
CA SER A 54 -13.25 4.80 -7.03
C SER A 54 -12.78 3.52 -7.70
N TRP A 55 -11.94 2.75 -7.01
CA TRP A 55 -11.32 1.57 -7.60
C TRP A 55 -11.11 0.45 -6.58
N ASP A 56 -11.68 -0.72 -6.87
CA ASP A 56 -11.43 -1.97 -6.16
C ASP A 56 -10.19 -2.64 -6.77
N ILE A 57 -9.06 -2.58 -6.07
CA ILE A 57 -7.79 -3.14 -6.53
C ILE A 57 -7.70 -4.66 -6.39
N SER A 58 -8.60 -5.28 -5.62
CA SER A 58 -8.56 -6.73 -5.34
C SER A 58 -8.77 -7.61 -6.59
N THR A 59 -9.30 -7.02 -7.66
CA THR A 59 -9.50 -7.71 -8.94
C THR A 59 -8.38 -7.46 -9.95
N THR A 60 -7.49 -6.52 -9.66
CA THR A 60 -6.43 -6.07 -10.57
C THR A 60 -5.16 -6.91 -10.37
N ALA A 61 -4.52 -7.29 -11.48
CA ALA A 61 -3.22 -7.95 -11.46
C ALA A 61 -2.15 -6.97 -10.96
N ILE A 62 -1.18 -7.48 -10.21
CA ILE A 62 0.01 -6.73 -9.80
C ILE A 62 1.13 -7.06 -10.78
N GLU A 63 1.59 -6.05 -11.54
CA GLU A 63 2.73 -6.23 -12.46
C GLU A 63 3.97 -6.66 -11.66
N GLY A 64 4.62 -7.74 -12.11
CA GLY A 64 5.78 -8.34 -11.44
C GLY A 64 5.44 -9.23 -10.24
N PHE A 65 4.16 -9.62 -10.05
CA PHE A 65 3.75 -10.49 -8.96
C PHE A 65 2.57 -11.41 -9.35
N GLU A 66 2.56 -12.64 -8.84
CA GLU A 66 1.58 -13.65 -9.27
C GLU A 66 0.20 -13.53 -8.60
N TYR A 67 0.14 -12.96 -7.39
CA TYR A 67 -1.10 -12.85 -6.61
C TYR A 67 -1.67 -11.44 -6.68
N LYS A 68 -2.93 -11.30 -6.23
CA LYS A 68 -3.63 -10.01 -6.15
C LYS A 68 -3.67 -9.48 -4.72
N ALA A 69 -3.92 -8.19 -4.59
CA ALA A 69 -4.12 -7.57 -3.29
C ALA A 69 -5.44 -8.05 -2.66
N ALA A 70 -5.40 -8.37 -1.36
CA ALA A 70 -6.59 -8.66 -0.56
C ALA A 70 -6.87 -7.58 0.49
N SER A 71 -5.88 -6.72 0.76
CA SER A 71 -6.00 -5.61 1.71
C SER A 71 -5.00 -4.50 1.37
N VAL A 72 -5.26 -3.30 1.88
CA VAL A 72 -4.30 -2.18 1.91
C VAL A 72 -3.96 -1.92 3.36
N PHE A 73 -2.75 -2.21 3.78
CA PHE A 73 -2.32 -2.04 5.18
C PHE A 73 -1.85 -0.62 5.46
N SER A 74 -1.13 -0.01 4.52
CA SER A 74 -0.64 1.36 4.61
C SER A 74 -0.54 1.94 3.20
N ALA A 75 -0.76 3.24 3.07
CA ALA A 75 -0.66 3.94 1.79
C ALA A 75 -0.11 5.35 2.01
N GLN A 76 0.66 5.84 1.05
CA GLN A 76 1.20 7.20 1.04
C GLN A 76 1.10 7.79 -0.36
N TYR A 77 0.43 8.92 -0.50
CA TYR A 77 0.39 9.67 -1.75
C TYR A 77 1.76 10.31 -2.03
N VAL A 78 2.29 10.07 -3.22
CA VAL A 78 3.62 10.57 -3.61
C VAL A 78 3.57 11.64 -4.72
N GLY A 79 2.38 11.97 -5.19
CA GLY A 79 2.15 12.97 -6.25
C GLY A 79 1.86 12.34 -7.61
N ASN A 80 1.39 13.16 -8.58
CA ASN A 80 1.10 12.72 -9.95
C ASN A 80 0.14 11.53 -10.03
N ASN A 81 -0.92 11.52 -9.22
CA ASN A 81 -1.88 10.40 -9.08
C ASN A 81 -1.24 9.07 -8.65
N LYS A 82 -0.04 9.08 -8.09
CA LYS A 82 0.65 7.88 -7.63
C LYS A 82 0.59 7.73 -6.11
N VAL A 83 0.37 6.49 -5.69
CA VAL A 83 0.36 6.06 -4.29
C VAL A 83 1.35 4.92 -4.16
N VAL A 84 2.18 4.96 -3.12
CA VAL A 84 2.92 3.79 -2.68
C VAL A 84 2.16 3.15 -1.54
N ALA A 85 2.15 1.82 -1.47
CA ALA A 85 1.38 1.11 -0.46
C ALA A 85 2.06 -0.20 -0.05
N TYR A 86 1.72 -0.67 1.15
CA TYR A 86 1.81 -2.08 1.48
C TYR A 86 0.43 -2.72 1.30
N VAL A 87 0.37 -3.72 0.42
CA VAL A 87 -0.84 -4.52 0.20
C VAL A 87 -0.67 -5.91 0.79
N GLY A 88 -1.70 -6.42 1.43
CA GLY A 88 -1.72 -7.76 1.96
C GLY A 88 -2.05 -8.78 0.88
N ILE A 89 -1.29 -9.87 0.83
CA ILE A 89 -1.44 -10.98 -0.09
C ILE A 89 -1.99 -12.19 0.69
N HIS A 90 -3.23 -12.55 0.40
CA HIS A 90 -3.92 -13.59 1.15
C HIS A 90 -3.25 -14.96 1.01
N GLU A 91 -2.77 -15.27 -0.17
CA GLU A 91 -2.12 -16.53 -0.52
C GLU A 91 -0.80 -16.75 0.24
N LEU A 92 -0.18 -15.67 0.72
CA LEU A 92 1.03 -15.70 1.54
C LEU A 92 0.74 -15.64 3.04
N ALA A 93 -0.50 -15.43 3.44
CA ALA A 93 -0.89 -15.43 4.84
C ALA A 93 -0.80 -16.86 5.40
N SER A 94 0.06 -17.06 6.40
CA SER A 94 0.17 -18.32 7.13
C SER A 94 -0.87 -18.41 8.24
N GLN A 95 -0.90 -19.56 8.96
CA GLN A 95 -1.72 -19.73 10.17
C GLN A 95 -1.41 -18.70 11.26
N ASN A 96 -0.21 -18.12 11.26
CA ASN A 96 0.14 -17.00 12.11
C ASN A 96 0.27 -15.71 11.27
N PRO A 97 -0.81 -14.93 11.10
CA PRO A 97 -0.81 -13.73 10.29
C PRO A 97 0.13 -12.62 10.83
N TYR A 98 0.50 -12.67 12.11
CA TYR A 98 1.37 -11.68 12.74
C TYR A 98 2.84 -11.79 12.29
N THR A 99 3.26 -12.97 11.84
CA THR A 99 4.65 -13.20 11.41
C THR A 99 4.78 -13.56 9.94
N ALA A 100 3.66 -13.80 9.25
CA ALA A 100 3.65 -14.12 7.83
C ALA A 100 4.18 -12.95 7.00
N LYS A 101 5.15 -13.19 6.13
CA LYS A 101 5.68 -12.18 5.20
C LYS A 101 4.73 -12.04 4.00
N SER A 102 3.58 -11.45 4.26
CA SER A 102 2.45 -11.34 3.32
C SER A 102 2.15 -9.90 2.88
N ALA A 103 2.88 -8.92 3.38
CA ALA A 103 2.75 -7.53 2.95
C ALA A 103 3.76 -7.22 1.83
N LEU A 104 3.25 -6.80 0.68
CA LEU A 104 3.99 -6.48 -0.54
C LEU A 104 4.02 -4.96 -0.74
N ALA A 105 5.21 -4.40 -0.96
CA ALA A 105 5.35 -3.00 -1.36
C ALA A 105 4.99 -2.82 -2.85
N VAL A 106 4.09 -1.89 -3.15
CA VAL A 106 3.60 -1.62 -4.51
C VAL A 106 3.54 -0.13 -4.81
N LEU A 107 3.70 0.20 -6.10
CA LEU A 107 3.36 1.49 -6.70
C LEU A 107 2.00 1.34 -7.39
N ILE A 108 1.09 2.25 -7.09
CA ILE A 108 -0.27 2.30 -7.61
C ILE A 108 -0.43 3.60 -8.39
N ASP A 109 -0.90 3.52 -9.64
CA ASP A 109 -1.31 4.67 -10.44
C ASP A 109 -2.83 4.74 -10.44
N LEU A 110 -3.38 5.76 -9.77
CA LEU A 110 -4.83 5.94 -9.63
C LEU A 110 -5.52 6.32 -10.95
N HIS A 111 -4.79 7.01 -11.84
CA HIS A 111 -5.32 7.42 -13.13
C HIS A 111 -5.31 6.26 -14.15
N ALA A 112 -4.15 5.62 -14.29
CA ALA A 112 -3.99 4.48 -15.19
C ALA A 112 -4.65 3.18 -14.65
N LYS A 113 -5.02 3.16 -13.37
CA LYS A 113 -5.54 1.98 -12.65
C LYS A 113 -4.61 0.77 -12.78
N THR A 114 -3.33 1.00 -12.53
CA THR A 114 -2.29 -0.04 -12.54
C THR A 114 -1.63 -0.20 -11.18
N ILE A 115 -1.17 -1.41 -10.90
CA ILE A 115 -0.44 -1.76 -9.69
C ILE A 115 0.84 -2.46 -10.12
N LYS A 116 1.96 -2.02 -9.57
CA LYS A 116 3.28 -2.61 -9.85
C LYS A 116 4.00 -2.92 -8.56
N LYS A 117 4.60 -4.11 -8.48
CA LYS A 117 5.50 -4.45 -7.38
C LYS A 117 6.70 -3.51 -7.37
N ILE A 118 7.12 -3.05 -6.20
CA ILE A 118 8.37 -2.31 -6.03
C ILE A 118 9.47 -3.34 -5.77
N GLU A 119 10.30 -3.54 -6.79
CA GLU A 119 11.43 -4.47 -6.69
C GLU A 119 12.49 -3.96 -5.71
N GLY A 120 13.12 -4.86 -4.96
CA GLY A 120 14.18 -4.52 -4.00
C GLY A 120 13.69 -4.25 -2.57
N ILE A 121 12.39 -4.06 -2.36
CA ILE A 121 11.79 -4.03 -1.02
C ILE A 121 11.29 -5.45 -0.70
N PRO A 122 11.74 -6.07 0.42
CA PRO A 122 11.33 -7.42 0.74
C PRO A 122 9.86 -7.51 1.17
N LEU A 123 9.26 -8.70 1.02
CA LEU A 123 8.01 -9.02 1.70
C LEU A 123 8.20 -8.85 3.21
N THR A 124 7.23 -8.26 3.87
CA THR A 124 7.23 -8.05 5.33
C THR A 124 5.94 -8.56 5.95
N ASP A 125 5.89 -8.69 7.26
CA ASP A 125 4.62 -8.95 7.94
C ASP A 125 3.78 -7.67 8.04
N GLY A 126 2.46 -7.82 8.19
CA GLY A 126 1.54 -6.70 8.21
C GLY A 126 1.62 -5.80 9.45
N HIS A 127 2.43 -6.16 10.46
CA HIS A 127 2.63 -5.39 11.67
C HIS A 127 3.95 -4.62 11.67
N SER A 128 4.88 -5.00 10.78
CA SER A 128 6.23 -4.42 10.68
C SER A 128 6.33 -3.53 9.44
N ILE A 129 5.32 -2.69 9.24
CA ILE A 129 5.22 -1.80 8.08
C ILE A 129 5.20 -0.34 8.51
N SER A 130 5.90 0.47 7.76
CA SER A 130 5.77 1.93 7.81
C SER A 130 6.08 2.49 6.42
N ILE A 131 5.43 3.59 6.08
CA ILE A 131 5.70 4.34 4.87
C ILE A 131 5.64 5.82 5.20
N ASN A 132 6.70 6.55 4.88
CA ASN A 132 6.74 8.00 4.99
C ASN A 132 7.24 8.63 3.71
N LYS A 133 6.69 9.79 3.35
CA LYS A 133 7.21 10.62 2.25
C LYS A 133 8.32 11.51 2.79
N VAL A 134 9.49 11.41 2.16
CA VAL A 134 10.66 12.23 2.49
C VAL A 134 11.15 12.92 1.22
N GLY A 135 10.88 14.21 1.11
CA GLY A 135 11.11 14.95 -0.14
C GLY A 135 10.25 14.39 -1.27
N THR A 136 10.88 13.96 -2.37
CA THR A 136 10.23 13.33 -3.52
C THR A 136 10.12 11.81 -3.40
N ASN A 137 10.85 11.21 -2.47
CA ASN A 137 10.93 9.77 -2.28
C ASN A 137 9.92 9.27 -1.24
N ALA A 138 9.62 8.00 -1.31
CA ALA A 138 8.98 7.26 -0.22
C ALA A 138 10.02 6.42 0.53
N VAL A 139 9.94 6.41 1.86
CA VAL A 139 10.77 5.54 2.70
C VAL A 139 9.88 4.47 3.32
N PHE A 140 10.27 3.24 3.13
CA PHE A 140 9.59 2.03 3.61
C PHE A 140 10.38 1.41 4.75
N GLY A 141 9.71 1.08 5.85
CA GLY A 141 10.23 0.15 6.84
C GLY A 141 9.78 -1.26 6.48
N ALA A 142 10.72 -2.19 6.38
CA ALA A 142 10.45 -3.59 6.06
C ALA A 142 11.21 -4.55 6.99
N PHE A 143 10.50 -5.58 7.47
CA PHE A 143 11.02 -6.69 8.25
C PHE A 143 10.89 -7.97 7.46
N GLY A 144 11.77 -8.14 6.47
CA GLY A 144 11.77 -9.29 5.58
C GLY A 144 12.50 -10.50 6.17
N THR A 145 12.63 -11.55 5.39
CA THR A 145 13.39 -12.76 5.76
C THR A 145 14.89 -12.50 5.63
N ASP A 146 15.32 -11.91 4.50
CA ASP A 146 16.74 -11.74 4.18
C ASP A 146 17.25 -10.32 4.40
N LYS A 147 16.34 -9.34 4.34
CA LYS A 147 16.66 -7.93 4.51
C LYS A 147 15.69 -7.27 5.48
N VAL A 148 16.27 -6.52 6.41
CA VAL A 148 15.51 -5.75 7.42
C VAL A 148 16.05 -4.32 7.44
N GLY A 149 15.16 -3.33 7.50
CA GLY A 149 15.58 -1.94 7.62
C GLY A 149 14.70 -0.95 6.87
N LEU A 150 15.31 0.18 6.53
CA LEU A 150 14.67 1.27 5.80
C LEU A 150 15.11 1.25 4.33
N PHE A 151 14.13 1.41 3.43
CA PHE A 151 14.32 1.41 1.99
C PHE A 151 13.74 2.68 1.38
N SER A 152 14.55 3.44 0.66
CA SER A 152 14.07 4.57 -0.15
C SER A 152 13.61 4.06 -1.51
N PHE A 153 12.50 4.59 -1.97
CA PHE A 153 11.95 4.39 -3.31
C PHE A 153 11.73 5.73 -3.98
N ASP A 154 12.23 5.91 -5.19
CA ASP A 154 11.96 7.06 -6.04
C ASP A 154 10.80 6.74 -7.00
N PRO A 155 9.62 7.36 -6.85
CA PRO A 155 8.47 7.09 -7.71
C PRO A 155 8.64 7.54 -9.16
N ALA A 156 9.61 8.41 -9.46
CA ALA A 156 9.87 8.91 -10.80
C ALA A 156 10.73 7.95 -11.62
N THR A 157 11.74 7.35 -10.99
CA THR A 157 12.70 6.46 -11.65
C THR A 157 12.46 4.98 -11.37
N GLY A 158 11.74 4.66 -10.30
CA GLY A 158 11.55 3.29 -9.81
C GLY A 158 12.77 2.77 -9.02
N ALA A 159 13.78 3.60 -8.75
CA ALA A 159 14.98 3.19 -8.04
C ALA A 159 14.69 2.90 -6.57
N VAL A 160 15.27 1.80 -6.05
CA VAL A 160 15.24 1.41 -4.65
C VAL A 160 16.64 1.38 -4.07
N GLN A 161 16.79 1.93 -2.87
CA GLN A 161 18.04 1.87 -2.11
C GLN A 161 17.75 1.51 -0.65
N GLN A 162 18.46 0.54 -0.11
CA GLN A 162 18.45 0.32 1.34
C GLN A 162 19.26 1.41 2.04
N LEU A 163 18.58 2.25 2.83
CA LEU A 163 19.20 3.36 3.56
C LEU A 163 19.85 2.90 4.87
N LEU A 164 19.19 1.98 5.55
CA LEU A 164 19.61 1.49 6.86
C LEU A 164 19.27 0.02 6.99
N SER A 165 20.22 -0.78 7.42
CA SER A 165 19.99 -2.15 7.88
C SER A 165 19.78 -2.13 9.40
N THR A 166 18.75 -2.82 9.88
CA THR A 166 18.45 -2.94 11.31
C THR A 166 18.40 -4.41 11.72
N GLN A 167 18.61 -4.69 13.01
CA GLN A 167 18.45 -6.03 13.57
C GLN A 167 17.04 -6.28 14.12
N GLY A 168 16.26 -5.19 14.29
CA GLY A 168 14.90 -5.21 14.82
C GLY A 168 13.90 -4.62 13.84
N ASN A 169 12.62 -4.70 14.23
CA ASN A 169 11.50 -4.22 13.43
C ASN A 169 11.57 -2.69 13.22
N PRO A 170 11.65 -2.20 11.97
CA PRO A 170 11.70 -0.78 11.65
C PRO A 170 10.32 -0.14 11.47
N ALA A 171 9.29 -0.61 12.18
CA ALA A 171 7.90 -0.16 11.98
C ALA A 171 7.65 1.30 12.39
N TYR A 172 8.53 1.89 13.17
CA TYR A 172 8.38 3.26 13.67
C TYR A 172 9.64 4.07 13.37
N PHE A 173 9.51 5.03 12.47
CA PHE A 173 10.56 6.02 12.18
C PHE A 173 9.95 7.35 11.71
#